data_b138f0299b330088bd75a48128b85c32
#
_entry.id   b138f0299b330088bd75a48128b85c32
#
_cell.length_a   1.000
_cell.length_b   1.000
_cell.length_c   1.000
_cell.angle_alpha   90.00
_cell.angle_beta   90.00
_cell.angle_gamma   90.00
#
_symmetry.space_group_name_H-M   'P 1'
#
loop_
_entity.id
_entity.type
_entity.pdbx_description
1 polymer ?
#
loop_
_entity_poly.entity_id
_entity_poly.type
_entity_poly.pdbx_seq_one_letter_code
_entity_poly.pdbx_strand_id
1 'polypeptide(L)'
;MDFHDKRNQNSYSGRNADSRWLTTIASHLSRKHIDIAADIGCGGGIYTRALAMIGIPHVIGVDSSAQMLADAKKACREFQQIELRKGDCEDLPLASESTDLLLARALIHHLPSVQPFFQEAARTLTRGGLFIIQNRTLDDCFLPGSTEHVRGYFFSAFPRLRKIEAKRRFSSAYVRQALHSNGFLLLHEETLWETRAIHPSKQELLVDLSKRKGRSILHQLSDQELAKLVHVIDTSLEQDGPIVEKDRWTLWIAEKQAER
;
A
#
# COMPACT_ATOMS: atom_id res chain seq x y z
N MET A 1 -8.47 -3.00 10.78
CA MET A 1 -7.51 -4.06 11.16
C MET A 1 -6.62 -3.45 12.21
N ASP A 2 -6.53 -4.02 13.37
CA ASP A 2 -5.62 -3.52 14.41
C ASP A 2 -4.22 -4.10 14.14
N PHE A 3 -3.29 -3.25 13.75
CA PHE A 3 -1.90 -3.64 13.45
C PHE A 3 -1.07 -3.92 14.71
N HIS A 4 -1.61 -3.63 15.90
CA HIS A 4 -1.03 -3.98 17.18
C HIS A 4 -1.47 -5.36 17.68
N ASP A 5 -2.46 -5.99 17.02
CA ASP A 5 -2.98 -7.31 17.40
C ASP A 5 -2.02 -8.42 16.94
N LYS A 6 -1.56 -9.26 17.86
CA LYS A 6 -0.68 -10.42 17.60
C LYS A 6 -1.26 -11.39 16.55
N ARG A 7 -2.60 -11.42 16.36
CA ARG A 7 -3.27 -12.25 15.34
C ARG A 7 -2.90 -11.83 13.90
N ASN A 8 -2.39 -10.61 13.70
CA ASN A 8 -1.94 -10.13 12.41
C ASN A 8 -0.45 -10.38 12.16
N GLN A 9 0.25 -11.01 13.11
CA GLN A 9 1.65 -11.41 12.98
C GLN A 9 1.84 -12.31 11.75
N ASN A 10 2.89 -12.08 10.98
CA ASN A 10 3.20 -12.80 9.75
C ASN A 10 2.16 -12.68 8.61
N SER A 11 1.20 -11.75 8.67
CA SER A 11 0.24 -11.54 7.58
C SER A 11 0.88 -11.12 6.27
N TYR A 12 2.10 -10.60 6.33
CA TYR A 12 2.90 -10.11 5.19
C TYR A 12 4.22 -10.84 5.01
N SER A 13 4.56 -11.83 5.87
CA SER A 13 5.81 -12.59 5.76
C SER A 13 5.84 -13.41 4.46
N GLY A 14 6.98 -13.40 3.77
CA GLY A 14 7.19 -14.14 2.52
C GLY A 14 6.63 -13.49 1.26
N ARG A 15 6.03 -12.29 1.34
CA ARG A 15 5.63 -11.52 0.16
C ARG A 15 6.79 -10.66 -0.35
N ASN A 16 6.89 -10.57 -1.67
CA ASN A 16 7.75 -9.62 -2.35
C ASN A 16 6.91 -8.53 -3.01
N ALA A 17 7.52 -7.39 -3.31
CA ALA A 17 6.92 -6.39 -4.18
C ALA A 17 6.71 -6.99 -5.59
N ASP A 18 5.61 -6.60 -6.23
CA ASP A 18 5.32 -7.01 -7.61
C ASP A 18 6.41 -6.47 -8.56
N SER A 19 6.81 -7.27 -9.56
CA SER A 19 7.85 -6.89 -10.51
C SER A 19 7.46 -5.65 -11.33
N ARG A 20 6.17 -5.46 -11.63
CA ARG A 20 5.69 -4.26 -12.31
C ARG A 20 5.86 -3.04 -11.43
N TRP A 21 5.63 -3.17 -10.11
CA TRP A 21 5.89 -2.08 -9.18
C TRP A 21 7.37 -1.67 -9.23
N LEU A 22 8.28 -2.64 -9.16
CA LEU A 22 9.73 -2.38 -9.22
C LEU A 22 10.11 -1.63 -10.51
N THR A 23 9.65 -2.13 -11.67
CA THR A 23 9.96 -1.49 -12.96
C THR A 23 9.33 -0.12 -13.10
N THR A 24 8.08 0.06 -12.64
CA THR A 24 7.38 1.36 -12.68
C THR A 24 8.10 2.39 -11.83
N ILE A 25 8.39 2.07 -10.55
CA ILE A 25 9.10 3.02 -9.68
C ILE A 25 10.51 3.31 -10.21
N ALA A 26 11.27 2.29 -10.60
CA ALA A 26 12.60 2.50 -11.16
C ALA A 26 12.59 3.41 -12.39
N SER A 27 11.58 3.30 -13.26
CA SER A 27 11.45 4.18 -14.43
C SER A 27 11.22 5.64 -14.06
N HIS A 28 10.40 5.92 -13.04
CA HIS A 28 10.16 7.27 -12.55
C HIS A 28 11.38 7.88 -11.84
N LEU A 29 12.20 7.04 -11.21
CA LEU A 29 13.42 7.47 -10.51
C LEU A 29 14.63 7.62 -11.44
N SER A 30 14.59 7.09 -12.67
CA SER A 30 15.76 6.98 -13.57
C SER A 30 16.47 8.29 -13.91
N ARG A 31 15.79 9.43 -13.77
CA ARG A 31 16.32 10.77 -14.04
C ARG A 31 16.58 11.59 -12.79
N LYS A 32 16.46 10.99 -11.62
CA LYS A 32 16.64 11.63 -10.32
C LYS A 32 17.78 10.98 -9.57
N HIS A 33 18.55 11.79 -8.88
CA HIS A 33 19.52 11.29 -7.91
C HIS A 33 18.80 11.12 -6.59
N ILE A 34 18.76 9.89 -6.08
CA ILE A 34 18.08 9.52 -4.83
C ILE A 34 19.12 8.82 -3.97
N ASP A 35 19.62 9.49 -2.95
CA ASP A 35 20.55 8.91 -1.97
C ASP A 35 19.78 8.33 -0.78
N ILE A 36 18.76 9.05 -0.30
CA ILE A 36 18.02 8.69 0.90
C ILE A 36 16.54 8.60 0.58
N ALA A 37 15.96 7.42 0.76
CA ALA A 37 14.52 7.19 0.68
C ALA A 37 13.95 6.80 2.04
N ALA A 38 12.70 7.21 2.31
CA ALA A 38 11.96 6.73 3.47
C ALA A 38 10.63 6.09 3.04
N ASP A 39 10.35 4.89 3.57
CA ASP A 39 9.11 4.14 3.42
C ASP A 39 8.26 4.35 4.67
N ILE A 40 7.20 5.16 4.55
CA ILE A 40 6.36 5.58 5.68
C ILE A 40 5.14 4.65 5.80
N GLY A 41 4.97 4.08 7.01
CA GLY A 41 4.06 2.97 7.24
C GLY A 41 4.60 1.68 6.61
N CYS A 42 5.89 1.41 6.80
CA CYS A 42 6.62 0.34 6.12
C CYS A 42 6.11 -1.08 6.44
N GLY A 43 5.32 -1.24 7.50
CA GLY A 43 4.79 -2.53 7.93
C GLY A 43 5.88 -3.57 8.09
N GLY A 44 5.73 -4.73 7.45
CA GLY A 44 6.71 -5.82 7.46
C GLY A 44 7.89 -5.63 6.49
N GLY A 45 8.14 -4.44 5.95
CA GLY A 45 9.34 -4.09 5.19
C GLY A 45 9.37 -4.54 3.73
N ILE A 46 8.22 -4.89 3.12
CA ILE A 46 8.17 -5.35 1.73
C ILE A 46 8.69 -4.28 0.77
N TYR A 47 8.18 -3.05 0.90
CA TYR A 47 8.52 -1.95 -0.01
C TYR A 47 9.80 -1.24 0.42
N THR A 48 10.15 -1.26 1.70
CA THR A 48 11.48 -0.88 2.19
C THR A 48 12.58 -1.69 1.49
N ARG A 49 12.42 -3.04 1.43
CA ARG A 49 13.32 -3.91 0.66
C ARG A 49 13.30 -3.59 -0.83
N ALA A 50 12.11 -3.36 -1.38
CA ALA A 50 11.96 -3.05 -2.80
C ALA A 50 12.73 -1.79 -3.19
N LEU A 51 12.72 -0.75 -2.36
CA LEU A 51 13.51 0.47 -2.55
C LEU A 51 15.03 0.16 -2.52
N ALA A 52 15.48 -0.68 -1.59
CA ALA A 52 16.88 -1.12 -1.56
C ALA A 52 17.26 -1.95 -2.80
N MET A 53 16.36 -2.83 -3.28
CA MET A 53 16.58 -3.66 -4.48
C MET A 53 16.68 -2.84 -5.76
N ILE A 54 16.02 -1.70 -5.88
CA ILE A 54 16.17 -0.80 -7.05
C ILE A 54 17.41 0.08 -6.96
N GLY A 55 18.26 -0.12 -5.93
CA GLY A 55 19.59 0.47 -5.84
C GLY A 55 19.70 1.75 -5.03
N ILE A 56 18.69 2.10 -4.21
CA ILE A 56 18.78 3.29 -3.34
C ILE A 56 19.79 3.03 -2.22
N PRO A 57 20.80 3.91 -2.04
CA PRO A 57 21.93 3.70 -1.11
C PRO A 57 21.50 3.65 0.36
N HIS A 58 20.52 4.48 0.77
CA HIS A 58 20.03 4.53 2.15
C HIS A 58 18.50 4.48 2.16
N VAL A 59 17.92 3.50 2.84
CA VAL A 59 16.47 3.34 2.94
C VAL A 59 16.06 3.30 4.40
N ILE A 60 15.14 4.19 4.79
CA ILE A 60 14.62 4.28 6.15
C ILE A 60 13.18 3.78 6.14
N GLY A 61 12.90 2.68 6.87
CA GLY A 61 11.53 2.21 7.09
C GLY A 61 10.98 2.80 8.39
N VAL A 62 9.84 3.50 8.32
CA VAL A 62 9.16 4.09 9.48
C VAL A 62 7.82 3.42 9.69
N ASP A 63 7.54 2.96 10.91
CA ASP A 63 6.22 2.43 11.30
C ASP A 63 5.94 2.71 12.78
N SER A 64 4.69 2.95 13.14
CA SER A 64 4.27 3.17 14.53
C SER A 64 4.19 1.87 15.34
N SER A 65 4.03 0.72 14.67
CA SER A 65 3.88 -0.59 15.29
C SER A 65 5.24 -1.27 15.51
N ALA A 66 5.62 -1.43 16.78
CA ALA A 66 6.83 -2.18 17.14
C ALA A 66 6.79 -3.64 16.63
N GLN A 67 5.59 -4.23 16.52
CA GLN A 67 5.43 -5.58 15.99
C GLN A 67 5.74 -5.63 14.49
N MET A 68 5.26 -4.66 13.71
CA MET A 68 5.56 -4.56 12.28
C MET A 68 7.05 -4.34 12.05
N LEU A 69 7.69 -3.47 12.84
CA LEU A 69 9.14 -3.26 12.77
C LEU A 69 9.95 -4.51 13.11
N ALA A 70 9.48 -5.34 14.06
CA ALA A 70 10.14 -6.61 14.34
C ALA A 70 10.07 -7.59 13.15
N ASP A 71 8.95 -7.61 12.42
CA ASP A 71 8.80 -8.40 11.20
C ASP A 71 9.63 -7.81 10.05
N ALA A 72 9.64 -6.47 9.91
CA ALA A 72 10.50 -5.77 8.94
C ALA A 72 11.98 -6.05 9.18
N LYS A 73 12.44 -6.05 10.43
CA LYS A 73 13.83 -6.37 10.79
C LYS A 73 14.26 -7.76 10.30
N LYS A 74 13.36 -8.75 10.43
CA LYS A 74 13.62 -10.10 9.92
C LYS A 74 13.67 -10.13 8.40
N ALA A 75 12.72 -9.42 7.75
CA ALA A 75 12.59 -9.40 6.31
C ALA A 75 13.74 -8.64 5.62
N CYS A 76 14.26 -7.60 6.26
CA CYS A 76 15.29 -6.70 5.71
C CYS A 76 16.73 -7.09 6.12
N ARG A 77 16.93 -8.17 6.86
CA ARG A 77 18.22 -8.52 7.51
C ARG A 77 19.43 -8.60 6.55
N GLU A 78 19.19 -8.86 5.27
CA GLU A 78 20.23 -9.01 4.24
C GLU A 78 20.61 -7.67 3.59
N PHE A 79 19.89 -6.58 3.89
CA PHE A 79 20.08 -5.26 3.31
C PHE A 79 20.70 -4.32 4.35
N GLN A 80 22.03 -4.14 4.30
CA GLN A 80 22.75 -3.29 5.26
C GLN A 80 22.42 -1.80 5.13
N GLN A 81 21.93 -1.36 3.96
CA GLN A 81 21.51 0.00 3.70
C GLN A 81 20.13 0.36 4.27
N ILE A 82 19.44 -0.59 4.94
CA ILE A 82 18.11 -0.36 5.52
C ILE A 82 18.23 -0.06 7.00
N GLU A 83 17.66 1.07 7.41
CA GLU A 83 17.43 1.45 8.80
C GLU A 83 15.92 1.40 9.11
N LEU A 84 15.55 0.94 10.31
CA LEU A 84 14.16 0.90 10.75
C LEU A 84 13.97 1.80 11.96
N ARG A 85 13.00 2.70 11.89
CA ARG A 85 12.68 3.66 12.95
C ARG A 85 11.22 3.53 13.38
N LYS A 86 10.99 3.60 14.68
CA LYS A 86 9.62 3.72 15.20
C LYS A 86 9.21 5.19 15.13
N GLY A 87 8.05 5.48 14.54
CA GLY A 87 7.54 6.84 14.41
C GLY A 87 6.12 6.90 13.91
N ASP A 88 5.49 8.05 14.07
CA ASP A 88 4.19 8.37 13.52
C ASP A 88 4.37 9.11 12.18
N CYS A 89 3.44 8.92 11.25
CA CYS A 89 3.48 9.62 9.97
C CYS A 89 3.15 11.12 10.12
N GLU A 90 2.46 11.53 11.19
CA GLU A 90 2.15 12.92 11.48
C GLU A 90 3.26 13.62 12.31
N ASP A 91 4.29 12.88 12.77
CA ASP A 91 5.49 13.37 13.43
C ASP A 91 6.66 12.44 13.07
N LEU A 92 7.20 12.63 11.87
CA LEU A 92 8.22 11.75 11.30
C LEU A 92 9.56 11.88 12.04
N PRO A 93 10.20 10.75 12.42
CA PRO A 93 11.54 10.75 13.05
C PRO A 93 12.64 11.02 12.02
N LEU A 94 12.45 12.04 11.19
CA LEU A 94 13.32 12.48 10.11
C LEU A 94 13.59 13.98 10.27
N ALA A 95 14.82 14.40 10.01
CA ALA A 95 15.16 15.82 10.01
C ALA A 95 14.49 16.54 8.82
N SER A 96 14.34 17.86 8.92
CA SER A 96 13.86 18.66 7.81
C SER A 96 14.84 18.57 6.64
N GLU A 97 14.32 18.53 5.42
CA GLU A 97 15.10 18.50 4.16
C GLU A 97 16.21 17.42 4.16
N SER A 98 15.92 16.23 4.67
CA SER A 98 16.89 15.14 4.83
C SER A 98 16.65 13.91 3.95
N THR A 99 15.59 13.89 3.14
CA THR A 99 15.23 12.74 2.30
C THR A 99 14.94 13.19 0.87
N ASP A 100 15.35 12.38 -0.11
CA ASP A 100 15.13 12.67 -1.53
C ASP A 100 13.86 12.01 -2.05
N LEU A 101 13.40 10.96 -1.36
CA LEU A 101 12.21 10.21 -1.71
C LEU A 101 11.43 9.81 -0.46
N LEU A 102 10.14 10.11 -0.43
CA LEU A 102 9.19 9.48 0.49
C LEU A 102 8.25 8.56 -0.28
N LEU A 103 8.08 7.35 0.22
CA LEU A 103 7.07 6.40 -0.22
C LEU A 103 6.00 6.25 0.88
N ALA A 104 4.73 6.37 0.51
CA ALA A 104 3.59 6.06 1.38
C ALA A 104 2.67 5.07 0.67
N ARG A 105 2.81 3.78 0.97
CA ARG A 105 2.01 2.75 0.33
C ARG A 105 1.01 2.13 1.29
N ALA A 106 -0.27 2.12 0.88
CA ALA A 106 -1.38 1.57 1.67
C ALA A 106 -1.47 2.18 3.08
N LEU A 107 -1.08 3.44 3.22
CA LEU A 107 -1.03 4.19 4.48
C LEU A 107 -2.21 5.14 4.62
N ILE A 108 -2.43 6.03 3.64
CA ILE A 108 -3.33 7.18 3.81
C ILE A 108 -4.77 6.81 4.14
N HIS A 109 -5.23 5.62 3.77
CA HIS A 109 -6.58 5.15 4.12
C HIS A 109 -6.77 4.79 5.60
N HIS A 110 -5.74 4.85 6.40
CA HIS A 110 -5.79 4.71 7.85
C HIS A 110 -5.89 6.05 8.57
N LEU A 111 -5.64 7.15 7.86
CA LEU A 111 -5.61 8.49 8.43
C LEU A 111 -6.99 9.14 8.39
N PRO A 112 -7.38 9.89 9.42
CA PRO A 112 -8.60 10.70 9.40
C PRO A 112 -8.48 11.87 8.42
N SER A 113 -7.27 12.40 8.22
CA SER A 113 -6.91 13.46 7.29
C SER A 113 -5.51 13.21 6.76
N VAL A 114 -5.23 13.55 5.51
CA VAL A 114 -3.88 13.47 4.96
C VAL A 114 -3.03 14.71 5.26
N GLN A 115 -3.64 15.80 5.71
CA GLN A 115 -2.98 17.10 5.85
C GLN A 115 -1.75 17.08 6.79
N PRO A 116 -1.83 16.57 8.03
CA PRO A 116 -0.66 16.53 8.90
C PRO A 116 0.48 15.72 8.31
N PHE A 117 0.16 14.57 7.72
CA PHE A 117 1.16 13.72 7.07
C PHE A 117 1.81 14.40 5.86
N PHE A 118 1.04 15.12 5.03
CA PHE A 118 1.59 15.80 3.86
C PHE A 118 2.45 17.01 4.25
N GLN A 119 2.14 17.68 5.36
CA GLN A 119 3.01 18.69 5.97
C GLN A 119 4.35 18.09 6.41
N GLU A 120 4.34 16.95 7.09
CA GLU A 120 5.56 16.23 7.49
C GLU A 120 6.34 15.74 6.26
N ALA A 121 5.68 15.26 5.23
CA ALA A 121 6.32 14.92 3.96
C ALA A 121 7.01 16.15 3.32
N ALA A 122 6.33 17.28 3.32
CA ALA A 122 6.93 18.54 2.81
C ALA A 122 8.10 19.01 3.68
N ARG A 123 8.03 18.86 5.00
CA ARG A 123 9.11 19.21 5.92
C ARG A 123 10.37 18.37 5.68
N THR A 124 10.20 17.05 5.54
CA THR A 124 11.32 16.10 5.54
C THR A 124 11.98 15.91 4.18
N LEU A 125 11.25 16.16 3.08
CA LEU A 125 11.80 16.07 1.73
C LEU A 125 12.72 17.25 1.42
N THR A 126 13.82 16.98 0.72
CA THR A 126 14.66 17.98 0.08
C THR A 126 13.87 18.71 -1.02
N ARG A 127 14.34 19.89 -1.44
CA ARG A 127 13.76 20.60 -2.61
C ARG A 127 13.97 19.76 -3.86
N GLY A 128 12.91 19.58 -4.65
CA GLY A 128 12.92 18.68 -5.81
C GLY A 128 12.85 17.20 -5.44
N GLY A 129 12.76 16.88 -4.15
CA GLY A 129 12.52 15.51 -3.66
C GLY A 129 11.15 15.00 -4.04
N LEU A 130 11.03 13.70 -4.16
CA LEU A 130 9.81 13.03 -4.64
C LEU A 130 8.96 12.48 -3.49
N PHE A 131 7.67 12.71 -3.59
CA PHE A 131 6.66 12.07 -2.74
C PHE A 131 5.85 11.09 -3.59
N ILE A 132 6.01 9.80 -3.34
CA ILE A 132 5.27 8.73 -4.00
C ILE A 132 4.19 8.22 -3.06
N ILE A 133 2.95 8.34 -3.46
CA ILE A 133 1.80 7.82 -2.73
C ILE A 133 1.16 6.72 -3.56
N GLN A 134 0.95 5.55 -2.97
CA GLN A 134 0.21 4.47 -3.59
C GLN A 134 -0.90 4.00 -2.66
N ASN A 135 -2.13 4.22 -3.11
CA ASN A 135 -3.29 3.79 -2.34
C ASN A 135 -4.43 3.39 -3.28
N ARG A 136 -5.45 2.70 -2.77
CA ARG A 136 -6.65 2.42 -3.56
C ARG A 136 -7.66 3.53 -3.37
N THR A 137 -8.20 4.02 -4.46
CA THR A 137 -9.38 4.87 -4.52
C THR A 137 -10.66 4.01 -4.51
N LEU A 138 -11.83 4.65 -4.51
CA LEU A 138 -13.09 3.92 -4.67
C LEU A 138 -13.21 3.30 -6.06
N ASP A 139 -12.68 3.96 -7.09
CA ASP A 139 -12.66 3.45 -8.45
C ASP A 139 -11.81 2.17 -8.58
N ASP A 140 -10.74 2.07 -7.78
CA ASP A 140 -9.93 0.85 -7.72
C ASP A 140 -10.64 -0.28 -6.98
N CYS A 141 -11.37 0.05 -5.91
CA CYS A 141 -12.03 -0.93 -5.07
C CYS A 141 -13.29 -1.51 -5.70
N PHE A 142 -14.04 -0.69 -6.49
CA PHE A 142 -15.38 -1.05 -6.97
C PHE A 142 -15.43 -1.55 -8.40
N LEU A 143 -14.29 -1.89 -8.97
CA LEU A 143 -14.23 -2.62 -10.23
C LEU A 143 -15.04 -3.93 -10.15
N PRO A 144 -15.66 -4.37 -11.23
CA PRO A 144 -16.35 -5.65 -11.28
C PRO A 144 -15.47 -6.82 -10.86
N GLY A 145 -16.07 -7.84 -10.25
CA GLY A 145 -15.40 -9.10 -9.96
C GLY A 145 -15.02 -9.82 -11.26
N SER A 146 -13.85 -10.43 -11.27
CA SER A 146 -13.34 -11.25 -12.37
C SER A 146 -12.41 -12.34 -11.83
N THR A 147 -11.89 -13.20 -12.70
CA THR A 147 -10.90 -14.23 -12.36
C THR A 147 -9.62 -13.64 -11.75
N GLU A 148 -9.24 -12.43 -12.16
CA GLU A 148 -8.06 -11.74 -11.62
C GLU A 148 -8.42 -10.74 -10.50
N HIS A 149 -9.61 -10.13 -10.53
CA HIS A 149 -10.04 -9.12 -9.54
C HIS A 149 -11.13 -9.66 -8.61
N VAL A 150 -10.74 -10.53 -7.72
CA VAL A 150 -11.67 -11.21 -6.77
C VAL A 150 -12.37 -10.23 -5.82
N ARG A 151 -11.72 -9.10 -5.49
CA ARG A 151 -12.28 -8.05 -4.61
C ARG A 151 -13.62 -7.51 -5.12
N GLY A 152 -13.84 -7.41 -6.42
CA GLY A 152 -15.08 -6.90 -6.99
C GLY A 152 -16.32 -7.67 -6.53
N TYR A 153 -16.20 -8.97 -6.34
CA TYR A 153 -17.29 -9.82 -5.84
C TYR A 153 -17.74 -9.44 -4.42
N PHE A 154 -16.85 -8.89 -3.57
CA PHE A 154 -17.21 -8.50 -2.20
C PHE A 154 -18.28 -7.42 -2.19
N PHE A 155 -18.15 -6.45 -3.09
CA PHE A 155 -19.02 -5.29 -3.19
C PHE A 155 -20.28 -5.53 -4.04
N SER A 156 -20.28 -6.51 -4.92
CA SER A 156 -21.48 -6.97 -5.62
C SER A 156 -22.34 -7.85 -4.74
N ALA A 157 -21.75 -8.81 -4.04
CA ALA A 157 -22.46 -9.69 -3.13
C ALA A 157 -23.00 -8.98 -1.87
N PHE A 158 -22.23 -8.00 -1.34
CA PHE A 158 -22.59 -7.25 -0.13
C PHE A 158 -22.46 -5.74 -0.35
N PRO A 159 -23.43 -5.07 -1.03
CA PRO A 159 -23.35 -3.63 -1.35
C PRO A 159 -23.14 -2.72 -0.13
N ARG A 160 -23.55 -3.15 1.08
CA ARG A 160 -23.32 -2.38 2.32
C ARG A 160 -21.83 -2.15 2.60
N LEU A 161 -20.94 -3.02 2.14
CA LEU A 161 -19.50 -2.87 2.28
C LEU A 161 -18.96 -1.65 1.53
N ARG A 162 -19.65 -1.19 0.47
CA ARG A 162 -19.28 0.04 -0.26
C ARG A 162 -19.30 1.26 0.65
N LYS A 163 -20.30 1.38 1.53
CA LYS A 163 -20.39 2.50 2.49
C LYS A 163 -19.25 2.48 3.50
N ILE A 164 -18.81 1.28 3.92
CA ILE A 164 -17.70 1.11 4.86
C ILE A 164 -16.37 1.47 4.18
N GLU A 165 -16.16 0.97 2.95
CA GLU A 165 -14.95 1.29 2.19
C GLU A 165 -14.85 2.77 1.84
N ALA A 166 -15.98 3.42 1.49
CA ALA A 166 -16.03 4.84 1.14
C ALA A 166 -15.59 5.76 2.27
N LYS A 167 -15.84 5.39 3.52
CA LYS A 167 -15.47 6.22 4.70
C LYS A 167 -13.96 6.34 4.90
N ARG A 168 -13.16 5.46 4.31
CA ARG A 168 -11.71 5.39 4.52
C ARG A 168 -10.89 5.61 3.24
N ARG A 169 -11.56 5.90 2.12
CA ARG A 169 -10.86 6.11 0.83
C ARG A 169 -10.97 7.54 0.40
N PHE A 170 -9.82 8.16 0.23
CA PHE A 170 -9.75 9.48 -0.38
C PHE A 170 -9.90 9.35 -1.90
N SER A 171 -10.62 10.31 -2.50
CA SER A 171 -10.70 10.44 -3.95
C SER A 171 -9.38 10.97 -4.51
N SER A 172 -9.10 10.68 -5.79
CA SER A 172 -7.91 11.21 -6.43
C SER A 172 -7.92 12.74 -6.47
N ALA A 173 -9.08 13.35 -6.68
CA ALA A 173 -9.23 14.82 -6.62
C ALA A 173 -8.81 15.40 -5.27
N TYR A 174 -9.19 14.76 -4.17
CA TYR A 174 -8.80 15.20 -2.83
C TYR A 174 -7.29 15.05 -2.60
N VAL A 175 -6.67 13.93 -3.03
CA VAL A 175 -5.23 13.73 -2.90
C VAL A 175 -4.46 14.76 -3.70
N ARG A 176 -4.88 15.06 -4.95
CA ARG A 176 -4.27 16.12 -5.78
C ARG A 176 -4.35 17.49 -5.12
N GLN A 177 -5.51 17.85 -4.60
CA GLN A 177 -5.69 19.12 -3.88
C GLN A 177 -4.80 19.19 -2.65
N ALA A 178 -4.74 18.13 -1.86
CA ALA A 178 -3.89 18.07 -0.67
C ALA A 178 -2.39 18.17 -1.01
N LEU A 179 -1.93 17.52 -2.07
CA LEU A 179 -0.56 17.67 -2.57
C LEU A 179 -0.27 19.12 -2.93
N HIS A 180 -1.10 19.74 -3.76
CA HIS A 180 -0.93 21.13 -4.17
C HIS A 180 -0.91 22.09 -2.97
N SER A 181 -1.82 21.91 -2.00
CA SER A 181 -1.92 22.76 -0.80
C SER A 181 -0.70 22.63 0.13
N ASN A 182 0.10 21.58 0.00
CA ASN A 182 1.31 21.35 0.77
C ASN A 182 2.61 21.56 -0.04
N GLY A 183 2.53 22.32 -1.15
CA GLY A 183 3.72 22.71 -1.92
C GLY A 183 4.26 21.61 -2.84
N PHE A 184 3.45 20.63 -3.22
CA PHE A 184 3.83 19.61 -4.18
C PHE A 184 3.27 19.88 -5.58
N LEU A 185 4.08 19.66 -6.60
CA LEU A 185 3.66 19.56 -7.99
C LEU A 185 3.42 18.09 -8.33
N LEU A 186 2.20 17.74 -8.71
CA LEU A 186 1.91 16.41 -9.21
C LEU A 186 2.57 16.22 -10.59
N LEU A 187 3.46 15.26 -10.69
CA LEU A 187 4.14 14.91 -11.94
C LEU A 187 3.39 13.83 -12.70
N HIS A 188 2.94 12.79 -11.99
CA HIS A 188 2.26 11.63 -12.57
C HIS A 188 1.11 11.15 -11.68
N GLU A 189 0.04 10.73 -12.33
CA GLU A 189 -1.03 9.95 -11.73
C GLU A 189 -1.36 8.81 -12.67
N GLU A 190 -1.23 7.57 -12.19
CA GLU A 190 -1.48 6.38 -12.98
C GLU A 190 -2.08 5.25 -12.15
N THR A 191 -2.63 4.26 -12.80
CA THR A 191 -3.11 3.05 -12.14
C THR A 191 -2.17 1.88 -12.41
N LEU A 192 -1.91 1.10 -11.36
CA LEU A 192 -1.05 -0.07 -11.42
C LEU A 192 -1.80 -1.32 -10.94
N TRP A 193 -1.81 -2.36 -11.76
CA TRP A 193 -2.27 -3.67 -11.36
C TRP A 193 -1.12 -4.47 -10.77
N GLU A 194 -1.27 -4.87 -9.52
CA GLU A 194 -0.29 -5.71 -8.83
C GLU A 194 -0.86 -7.07 -8.49
N THR A 195 -0.04 -8.09 -8.66
CA THR A 195 -0.33 -9.44 -8.19
C THR A 195 -0.37 -9.46 -6.67
N ARG A 196 -1.54 -9.75 -6.12
CA ARG A 196 -1.76 -9.91 -4.69
C ARG A 196 -1.32 -11.29 -4.21
N ALA A 197 -1.72 -12.32 -4.94
CA ALA A 197 -1.40 -13.72 -4.67
C ALA A 197 -1.57 -14.56 -5.94
N ILE A 198 -0.85 -15.67 -5.99
CA ILE A 198 -1.07 -16.73 -6.96
C ILE A 198 -1.59 -17.94 -6.17
N HIS A 199 -2.80 -18.36 -6.48
CA HIS A 199 -3.42 -19.53 -5.88
C HIS A 199 -3.29 -20.70 -6.85
N PRO A 200 -2.68 -21.83 -6.47
CA PRO A 200 -2.51 -23.01 -7.34
C PRO A 200 -3.85 -23.57 -7.86
N SER A 201 -4.92 -23.35 -7.13
CA SER A 201 -6.27 -23.78 -7.49
C SER A 201 -7.34 -22.81 -6.97
N LYS A 202 -8.55 -22.90 -7.54
CA LYS A 202 -9.73 -22.20 -7.02
C LYS A 202 -9.98 -22.56 -5.55
N GLN A 203 -9.84 -23.83 -5.17
CA GLN A 203 -10.05 -24.28 -3.79
C GLN A 203 -9.10 -23.57 -2.80
N GLU A 204 -7.84 -23.36 -3.14
CA GLU A 204 -6.90 -22.62 -2.28
C GLU A 204 -7.26 -21.15 -2.13
N LEU A 205 -7.74 -20.50 -3.18
CA LEU A 205 -8.30 -19.15 -3.10
C LEU A 205 -9.48 -19.09 -2.11
N LEU A 206 -10.44 -20.03 -2.21
CA LEU A 206 -11.62 -20.07 -1.34
C LEU A 206 -11.25 -20.30 0.13
N VAL A 207 -10.26 -21.15 0.38
CA VAL A 207 -9.69 -21.35 1.72
C VAL A 207 -9.01 -20.08 2.25
N ASP A 208 -8.24 -19.35 1.43
CA ASP A 208 -7.61 -18.11 1.83
C ASP A 208 -8.64 -17.00 2.13
N LEU A 209 -9.70 -16.92 1.34
CA LEU A 209 -10.83 -16.00 1.57
C LEU A 209 -11.51 -16.28 2.91
N SER A 210 -11.78 -17.56 3.20
CA SER A 210 -12.43 -18.00 4.45
C SER A 210 -11.61 -17.61 5.70
N LYS A 211 -10.30 -17.52 5.59
CA LYS A 211 -9.39 -17.07 6.66
C LYS A 211 -9.37 -15.55 6.85
N ARG A 212 -10.00 -14.75 5.98
CA ARG A 212 -9.99 -13.27 5.97
C ARG A 212 -8.60 -12.63 5.93
N LYS A 213 -7.54 -13.42 5.75
CA LYS A 213 -6.15 -12.99 5.91
C LYS A 213 -5.79 -11.87 4.92
N GLY A 214 -5.28 -10.74 5.45
CA GLY A 214 -4.88 -9.58 4.65
C GLY A 214 -6.03 -8.90 3.89
N ARG A 215 -7.29 -9.10 4.31
CA ARG A 215 -8.49 -8.48 3.72
C ARG A 215 -9.38 -7.89 4.81
N SER A 216 -8.99 -6.72 5.33
CA SER A 216 -9.66 -6.06 6.46
C SER A 216 -11.16 -5.88 6.28
N ILE A 217 -11.64 -5.67 5.04
CA ILE A 217 -13.07 -5.50 4.75
C ILE A 217 -13.89 -6.77 5.03
N LEU A 218 -13.30 -7.96 4.92
CA LEU A 218 -13.99 -9.22 5.18
C LEU A 218 -14.30 -9.45 6.67
N HIS A 219 -13.62 -8.74 7.57
CA HIS A 219 -13.95 -8.76 9.00
C HIS A 219 -15.28 -8.05 9.32
N GLN A 220 -15.87 -7.33 8.35
CA GLN A 220 -17.20 -6.73 8.44
C GLN A 220 -18.34 -7.71 8.10
N LEU A 221 -18.00 -8.93 7.70
CA LEU A 221 -18.96 -10.01 7.43
C LEU A 221 -19.02 -10.96 8.61
N SER A 222 -20.23 -11.43 8.95
CA SER A 222 -20.39 -12.59 9.82
C SER A 222 -19.85 -13.87 9.14
N ASP A 223 -19.70 -14.96 9.88
CA ASP A 223 -19.24 -16.23 9.29
C ASP A 223 -20.21 -16.77 8.24
N GLN A 224 -21.53 -16.60 8.46
CA GLN A 224 -22.55 -16.98 7.50
C GLN A 224 -22.49 -16.14 6.21
N GLU A 225 -22.27 -14.82 6.35
CA GLU A 225 -22.11 -13.93 5.19
C GLU A 225 -20.84 -14.23 4.43
N LEU A 226 -19.74 -14.54 5.14
CA LEU A 226 -18.48 -14.93 4.50
C LEU A 226 -18.65 -16.24 3.73
N ALA A 227 -19.34 -17.24 4.30
CA ALA A 227 -19.64 -18.48 3.59
C ALA A 227 -20.46 -18.23 2.31
N LYS A 228 -21.46 -17.31 2.36
CA LYS A 228 -22.21 -16.90 1.17
C LYS A 228 -21.33 -16.23 0.13
N LEU A 229 -20.41 -15.33 0.55
CA LEU A 229 -19.46 -14.69 -0.36
C LEU A 229 -18.56 -15.71 -1.05
N VAL A 230 -18.01 -16.65 -0.27
CA VAL A 230 -17.17 -17.75 -0.79
C VAL A 230 -17.92 -18.57 -1.83
N HIS A 231 -19.19 -18.91 -1.56
CA HIS A 231 -20.04 -19.63 -2.52
C HIS A 231 -20.31 -18.82 -3.80
N VAL A 232 -20.59 -17.50 -3.67
CA VAL A 232 -20.76 -16.63 -4.85
C VAL A 232 -19.50 -16.61 -5.71
N ILE A 233 -18.32 -16.52 -5.09
CA ILE A 233 -17.05 -16.52 -5.82
C ILE A 233 -16.80 -17.87 -6.47
N ASP A 234 -17.05 -18.96 -5.76
CA ASP A 234 -16.92 -20.33 -6.27
C ASP A 234 -17.75 -20.57 -7.53
N THR A 235 -19.02 -20.15 -7.50
CA THR A 235 -19.93 -20.29 -8.65
C THR A 235 -19.64 -19.32 -9.80
N SER A 236 -18.99 -18.17 -9.51
CA SER A 236 -18.65 -17.16 -10.51
C SER A 236 -17.33 -17.44 -11.23
N LEU A 237 -16.46 -18.24 -10.64
CA LEU A 237 -15.17 -18.61 -11.22
C LEU A 237 -15.28 -19.99 -11.89
N GLU A 238 -15.33 -19.99 -13.23
CA GLU A 238 -15.39 -21.23 -14.02
C GLU A 238 -14.04 -21.96 -14.10
N GLN A 239 -12.94 -21.26 -13.74
CA GLN A 239 -11.58 -21.77 -13.91
C GLN A 239 -11.18 -22.70 -12.75
N ASP A 240 -10.66 -23.89 -13.10
CA ASP A 240 -10.12 -24.86 -12.12
C ASP A 240 -8.59 -24.79 -11.95
N GLY A 241 -7.89 -24.06 -12.82
CA GLY A 241 -6.44 -23.91 -12.80
C GLY A 241 -5.95 -22.83 -11.82
N PRO A 242 -4.66 -22.47 -11.92
CA PRO A 242 -4.06 -21.42 -11.10
C PRO A 242 -4.78 -20.07 -11.28
N ILE A 243 -5.02 -19.38 -10.18
CA ILE A 243 -5.67 -18.05 -10.16
C ILE A 243 -4.64 -17.00 -9.75
N VAL A 244 -4.43 -16.03 -10.61
CA VAL A 244 -3.58 -14.86 -10.34
C VAL A 244 -4.48 -13.74 -9.84
N GLU A 245 -4.59 -13.61 -8.51
CA GLU A 245 -5.36 -12.54 -7.89
C GLU A 245 -4.60 -11.21 -7.97
N LYS A 246 -5.25 -10.19 -8.51
CA LYS A 246 -4.69 -8.85 -8.65
C LYS A 246 -5.55 -7.80 -7.95
N ASP A 247 -4.90 -6.76 -7.46
CA ASP A 247 -5.54 -5.52 -6.99
C ASP A 247 -5.07 -4.36 -7.86
N ARG A 248 -5.99 -3.45 -8.24
CA ARG A 248 -5.63 -2.18 -8.87
C ARG A 248 -5.33 -1.14 -7.79
N TRP A 249 -4.32 -0.31 -8.04
CA TRP A 249 -3.86 0.75 -7.17
C TRP A 249 -3.72 2.04 -7.97
N THR A 250 -4.01 3.16 -7.35
CA THR A 250 -3.65 4.46 -7.88
C THR A 250 -2.32 4.90 -7.29
N LEU A 251 -1.43 5.37 -8.15
CA LEU A 251 -0.10 5.88 -7.85
C LEU A 251 -0.07 7.38 -8.17
N TRP A 252 0.33 8.20 -7.21
CA TRP A 252 0.61 9.62 -7.39
C TRP A 252 2.08 9.85 -7.13
N ILE A 253 2.75 10.52 -8.05
CA ILE A 253 4.15 10.92 -7.95
C ILE A 253 4.19 12.43 -8.01
N ALA A 254 4.65 13.05 -6.94
CA ALA A 254 4.71 14.49 -6.79
C ALA A 254 6.09 14.94 -6.38
N GLU A 255 6.46 16.16 -6.75
CA GLU A 255 7.74 16.78 -6.45
C GLU A 255 7.55 17.96 -5.51
N LYS A 256 8.36 18.03 -4.43
CA LYS A 256 8.38 19.19 -3.54
C LYS A 256 8.91 20.41 -4.29
N GLN A 257 8.10 21.45 -4.36
CA GLN A 257 8.48 22.72 -5.00
C GLN A 257 9.42 23.53 -4.08
N ALA A 258 10.22 24.37 -4.70
CA ALA A 258 10.93 25.40 -3.94
C ALA A 258 9.90 26.38 -3.34
N GLU A 259 10.10 26.80 -2.11
CA GLU A 259 9.35 27.95 -1.56
C GLU A 259 9.58 29.17 -2.46
N ARG A 260 8.49 29.80 -2.89
CA ARG A 260 8.55 31.02 -3.70
C ARG A 260 8.95 32.22 -2.86
#